data_82cc7a39b0f497cb01713fa65cc262ed
#
_entry.id   82cc7a39b0f497cb01713fa65cc262ed
#
_cell.length_a   1.000
_cell.length_b   1.000
_cell.length_c   1.000
_cell.angle_alpha   90.00
_cell.angle_beta   90.00
_cell.angle_gamma   90.00
#
_symmetry.space_group_name_H-M   'P 1'
#
loop_
_entity.id
_entity.type
_entity.pdbx_description
1 polymer ?
#
loop_
_entity_poly.entity_id
_entity_poly.type
_entity_poly.pdbx_seq_one_letter_code
_entity_poly.pdbx_strand_id
1 'polypeptide(L)'
;MHDVRHTIGAMLDRAMCNQSHPFDVADWQASAVIIAPHPDDETLGCGGVASKKLSSGADVQFIFVTDGSASHANRVNGEALRIIREGEAIEAVCRLGGSADRVRFLRVPDGMAKHHVGKIADAIAELLFAWQPQSVFVTHAKEPPADHVATNLGARGALQLYGRRVTVFEYPVWYWYQWPWVRLHDRVLGFNRTALRQTVRTLAGLRGVKMFNSHAFIGDVIDVKRHALAAHRSQMERPAGLDDWPILADVGGGDLLNRLLSEHEMFTRYELNA
;
A
#
# COMPACT_ATOMS: atom_id res chain seq x y z
N MET A 1 -29.62 -0.74 -14.11
CA MET A 1 -28.68 -1.65 -14.81
C MET A 1 -27.50 -1.88 -13.88
N HIS A 2 -27.35 -3.09 -13.32
CA HIS A 2 -26.13 -3.44 -12.60
C HIS A 2 -24.94 -3.31 -13.55
N ASP A 3 -23.95 -2.54 -13.17
CA ASP A 3 -22.73 -2.39 -13.96
C ASP A 3 -22.02 -3.74 -14.00
N VAL A 4 -21.97 -4.37 -15.18
CA VAL A 4 -21.33 -5.68 -15.46
C VAL A 4 -19.90 -5.70 -14.89
N ARG A 5 -19.23 -4.55 -14.84
CA ARG A 5 -17.91 -4.36 -14.27
C ARG A 5 -17.85 -4.78 -12.79
N HIS A 6 -18.80 -4.34 -11.97
CA HIS A 6 -18.85 -4.69 -10.53
C HIS A 6 -19.08 -6.20 -10.33
N THR A 7 -19.93 -6.81 -11.16
CA THR A 7 -20.16 -8.27 -11.11
C THR A 7 -18.87 -9.03 -11.43
N ILE A 8 -18.15 -8.65 -12.49
CA ILE A 8 -16.89 -9.30 -12.87
C ILE A 8 -15.83 -9.04 -11.81
N GLY A 9 -15.71 -7.83 -11.26
CA GLY A 9 -14.81 -7.51 -10.17
C GLY A 9 -15.04 -8.40 -8.94
N ALA A 10 -16.29 -8.52 -8.51
CA ALA A 10 -16.65 -9.38 -7.38
C ALA A 10 -16.39 -10.88 -7.66
N MET A 11 -16.56 -11.34 -8.91
CA MET A 11 -16.20 -12.72 -9.28
C MET A 11 -14.69 -12.96 -9.19
N LEU A 12 -13.88 -12.02 -9.66
CA LEU A 12 -12.42 -12.11 -9.57
C LEU A 12 -11.95 -12.05 -8.11
N ASP A 13 -12.52 -11.15 -7.30
CA ASP A 13 -12.20 -11.05 -5.88
C ASP A 13 -12.51 -12.37 -5.16
N ARG A 14 -13.69 -12.95 -5.42
CA ARG A 14 -14.04 -14.28 -4.89
C ARG A 14 -13.09 -15.36 -5.36
N ALA A 15 -12.71 -15.36 -6.64
CA ALA A 15 -11.78 -16.34 -7.18
C ALA A 15 -10.38 -16.21 -6.53
N MET A 16 -9.91 -15.00 -6.29
CA MET A 16 -8.65 -14.74 -5.57
C MET A 16 -8.73 -15.25 -4.12
N CYS A 17 -9.78 -14.93 -3.37
CA CYS A 17 -9.97 -15.44 -2.01
C CYS A 17 -10.05 -16.97 -1.97
N ASN A 18 -10.78 -17.60 -2.89
CA ASN A 18 -10.93 -19.06 -2.93
C ASN A 18 -9.61 -19.80 -3.24
N GLN A 19 -8.70 -19.18 -3.97
CA GLN A 19 -7.41 -19.79 -4.37
C GLN A 19 -6.24 -19.40 -3.46
N SER A 20 -6.43 -18.45 -2.54
CA SER A 20 -5.41 -17.98 -1.62
C SER A 20 -5.66 -18.48 -0.20
N HIS A 21 -4.59 -18.52 0.60
CA HIS A 21 -4.66 -18.92 1.99
C HIS A 21 -5.08 -17.73 2.86
N PRO A 22 -6.11 -17.87 3.72
CA PRO A 22 -6.43 -16.83 4.69
C PRO A 22 -5.31 -16.72 5.74
N PHE A 23 -5.16 -15.53 6.32
CA PHE A 23 -4.30 -15.33 7.48
C PHE A 23 -4.78 -16.21 8.63
N ASP A 24 -3.85 -16.91 9.26
CA ASP A 24 -4.08 -17.71 10.47
C ASP A 24 -3.67 -16.96 11.76
N VAL A 25 -3.80 -17.62 12.89
CA VAL A 25 -3.46 -17.06 14.21
C VAL A 25 -1.97 -16.66 14.27
N ALA A 26 -1.09 -17.48 13.70
CA ALA A 26 0.35 -17.18 13.69
C ALA A 26 0.65 -15.93 12.84
N ASP A 27 0.00 -15.78 11.70
CA ASP A 27 0.14 -14.58 10.86
C ASP A 27 -0.27 -13.31 11.63
N TRP A 28 -1.36 -13.36 12.41
CA TRP A 28 -1.84 -12.20 13.19
C TRP A 28 -0.90 -11.84 14.35
N GLN A 29 -0.32 -12.82 15.01
CA GLN A 29 0.54 -12.61 16.19
C GLN A 29 2.01 -12.33 15.84
N ALA A 30 2.46 -12.68 14.64
CA ALA A 30 3.84 -12.46 14.20
C ALA A 30 4.20 -10.98 14.22
N SER A 31 5.39 -10.63 14.75
CA SER A 31 5.93 -9.28 14.63
C SER A 31 6.12 -8.89 13.15
N ALA A 32 5.96 -7.60 12.83
CA ALA A 32 5.95 -7.14 11.46
C ALA A 32 6.68 -5.82 11.24
N VAL A 33 7.26 -5.67 10.03
CA VAL A 33 7.66 -4.37 9.50
C VAL A 33 6.83 -4.10 8.25
N ILE A 34 6.16 -2.94 8.19
CA ILE A 34 5.42 -2.47 7.03
C ILE A 34 6.25 -1.39 6.34
N ILE A 35 6.64 -1.65 5.10
CA ILE A 35 7.48 -0.77 4.28
C ILE A 35 6.60 -0.15 3.20
N ALA A 36 6.38 1.16 3.30
CA ALA A 36 5.56 1.94 2.37
C ALA A 36 6.44 2.85 1.50
N PRO A 37 6.22 2.91 0.18
CA PRO A 37 6.87 3.88 -0.69
C PRO A 37 6.58 5.32 -0.28
N HIS A 38 5.31 5.66 -0.06
CA HIS A 38 4.84 7.00 0.31
C HIS A 38 3.98 6.94 1.58
N PRO A 39 3.87 8.07 2.30
CA PRO A 39 2.87 8.23 3.36
C PRO A 39 1.46 8.15 2.77
N ASP A 40 0.75 7.09 3.03
CA ASP A 40 -0.60 6.62 2.69
C ASP A 40 -0.64 5.16 2.21
N ASP A 41 0.43 4.65 1.58
CA ASP A 41 0.49 3.28 1.04
C ASP A 41 0.39 2.19 2.14
N GLU A 42 0.88 2.46 3.35
CA GLU A 42 0.77 1.56 4.51
C GLU A 42 -0.69 1.32 4.90
N THR A 43 -1.48 2.39 4.85
CA THR A 43 -2.91 2.32 5.15
C THR A 43 -3.70 1.75 3.97
N LEU A 44 -3.41 2.21 2.74
CA LEU A 44 -4.09 1.74 1.53
C LEU A 44 -3.89 0.25 1.30
N GLY A 45 -2.63 -0.23 1.40
CA GLY A 45 -2.27 -1.60 1.07
C GLY A 45 -2.52 -2.63 2.17
N CYS A 46 -2.26 -2.28 3.43
CA CYS A 46 -2.31 -3.21 4.55
C CYS A 46 -2.75 -2.60 5.89
N GLY A 47 -3.51 -1.50 5.87
CA GLY A 47 -3.98 -0.83 7.09
C GLY A 47 -4.87 -1.70 7.96
N GLY A 48 -5.72 -2.53 7.36
CA GLY A 48 -6.55 -3.48 8.10
C GLY A 48 -5.72 -4.57 8.77
N VAL A 49 -4.74 -5.14 8.07
CA VAL A 49 -3.78 -6.09 8.65
C VAL A 49 -2.99 -5.44 9.77
N ALA A 50 -2.47 -4.22 9.56
CA ALA A 50 -1.74 -3.48 10.59
C ALA A 50 -2.57 -3.33 11.87
N SER A 51 -3.82 -2.88 11.77
CA SER A 51 -4.71 -2.70 12.91
C SER A 51 -4.99 -4.01 13.64
N LYS A 52 -5.29 -5.10 12.91
CA LYS A 52 -5.55 -6.43 13.54
C LYS A 52 -4.32 -6.99 14.22
N LYS A 53 -3.12 -6.85 13.62
CA LYS A 53 -1.86 -7.28 14.24
C LYS A 53 -1.59 -6.50 15.54
N LEU A 54 -1.70 -5.17 15.51
CA LEU A 54 -1.55 -4.31 16.68
C LEU A 54 -2.56 -4.68 17.79
N SER A 55 -3.82 -4.90 17.43
CA SER A 55 -4.87 -5.32 18.36
C SER A 55 -4.62 -6.71 18.97
N SER A 56 -3.90 -7.59 18.25
CA SER A 56 -3.50 -8.91 18.77
C SER A 56 -2.23 -8.86 19.63
N GLY A 57 -1.66 -7.67 19.84
CA GLY A 57 -0.43 -7.46 20.63
C GLY A 57 0.87 -7.71 19.85
N ALA A 58 0.82 -7.87 18.54
CA ALA A 58 2.01 -8.01 17.72
C ALA A 58 2.83 -6.71 17.71
N ASP A 59 4.16 -6.83 17.70
CA ASP A 59 5.06 -5.69 17.48
C ASP A 59 5.08 -5.34 16.00
N VAL A 60 4.52 -4.17 15.64
CA VAL A 60 4.44 -3.68 14.24
C VAL A 60 5.20 -2.37 14.11
N GLN A 61 6.15 -2.34 13.19
CA GLN A 61 6.96 -1.16 12.87
C GLN A 61 6.64 -0.68 11.44
N PHE A 62 6.83 0.62 11.20
CA PHE A 62 6.50 1.24 9.91
C PHE A 62 7.71 1.99 9.35
N ILE A 63 8.01 1.77 8.06
CA ILE A 63 9.06 2.47 7.33
C ILE A 63 8.42 3.16 6.13
N PHE A 64 8.59 4.47 6.04
CA PHE A 64 8.24 5.27 4.86
C PHE A 64 9.50 5.58 4.08
N VAL A 65 9.57 5.16 2.82
CA VAL A 65 10.80 5.25 2.01
C VAL A 65 10.99 6.63 1.43
N THR A 66 9.98 7.17 0.76
CA THR A 66 10.06 8.52 0.19
C THR A 66 9.44 9.56 1.13
N ASP A 67 9.77 10.82 0.87
CA ASP A 67 9.25 11.94 1.63
C ASP A 67 7.86 12.43 1.16
N GLY A 68 7.35 11.89 0.05
CA GLY A 68 6.06 12.25 -0.52
C GLY A 68 5.93 13.70 -0.99
N SER A 69 7.06 14.40 -1.17
CA SER A 69 7.09 15.85 -1.45
C SER A 69 6.67 16.24 -2.87
N ALA A 70 6.58 15.28 -3.81
CA ALA A 70 6.28 15.56 -5.21
C ALA A 70 4.79 15.49 -5.57
N SER A 71 3.92 14.93 -4.72
CA SER A 71 2.50 14.71 -5.06
C SER A 71 1.75 16.01 -5.41
N HIS A 72 2.15 17.15 -4.83
CA HIS A 72 1.56 18.48 -5.04
C HIS A 72 2.63 19.55 -5.33
N ALA A 73 3.73 19.17 -6.02
CA ALA A 73 4.92 20.00 -6.22
C ALA A 73 4.63 21.37 -6.87
N ASN A 74 3.57 21.48 -7.68
CA ASN A 74 3.19 22.74 -8.35
C ASN A 74 2.32 23.65 -7.45
N ARG A 75 1.97 23.24 -6.22
CA ARG A 75 1.02 23.94 -5.34
C ARG A 75 1.58 24.27 -3.97
N VAL A 76 2.47 23.43 -3.46
CA VAL A 76 3.07 23.57 -2.12
C VAL A 76 4.56 23.35 -2.21
N ASN A 77 5.31 24.08 -1.40
CA ASN A 77 6.75 23.84 -1.24
C ASN A 77 6.96 22.38 -0.76
N GLY A 78 7.85 21.66 -1.44
CA GLY A 78 8.09 20.24 -1.16
C GLY A 78 8.48 19.96 0.29
N GLU A 79 9.30 20.80 0.91
CA GLU A 79 9.70 20.65 2.33
C GLU A 79 8.49 20.83 3.28
N ALA A 80 7.63 21.80 3.00
CA ALA A 80 6.40 22.00 3.78
C ALA A 80 5.46 20.80 3.62
N LEU A 81 5.31 20.28 2.40
CA LEU A 81 4.48 19.10 2.13
C LEU A 81 5.05 17.85 2.82
N ARG A 82 6.36 17.65 2.80
CA ARG A 82 7.02 16.56 3.54
C ARG A 82 6.66 16.57 5.02
N ILE A 83 6.78 17.73 5.67
CA ILE A 83 6.48 17.87 7.10
C ILE A 83 5.00 17.54 7.38
N ILE A 84 4.08 18.02 6.53
CA ILE A 84 2.65 17.71 6.62
C ILE A 84 2.45 16.20 6.51
N ARG A 85 2.97 15.56 5.47
CA ARG A 85 2.75 14.13 5.20
C ARG A 85 3.39 13.22 6.25
N GLU A 86 4.55 13.58 6.80
CA GLU A 86 5.15 12.86 7.93
C GLU A 86 4.23 12.91 9.17
N GLY A 87 3.66 14.09 9.48
CA GLY A 87 2.70 14.24 10.58
C GLY A 87 1.41 13.43 10.35
N GLU A 88 0.88 13.45 9.14
CA GLU A 88 -0.29 12.68 8.74
C GLU A 88 -0.05 11.16 8.83
N ALA A 89 1.12 10.68 8.41
CA ALA A 89 1.49 9.26 8.52
C ALA A 89 1.61 8.80 9.98
N ILE A 90 2.20 9.62 10.86
CA ILE A 90 2.26 9.32 12.30
C ILE A 90 0.84 9.25 12.86
N GLU A 91 -0.03 10.20 12.52
CA GLU A 91 -1.43 10.20 12.96
C GLU A 91 -2.17 8.97 12.44
N ALA A 92 -1.97 8.57 11.17
CA ALA A 92 -2.57 7.37 10.59
C ALA A 92 -2.14 6.10 11.34
N VAL A 93 -0.84 5.95 11.63
CA VAL A 93 -0.31 4.83 12.41
C VAL A 93 -0.93 4.80 13.83
N CYS A 94 -1.06 5.95 14.49
CA CYS A 94 -1.73 6.02 15.78
C CYS A 94 -3.20 5.60 15.70
N ARG A 95 -3.93 5.99 14.66
CA ARG A 95 -5.32 5.59 14.44
C ARG A 95 -5.46 4.09 14.11
N LEU A 96 -4.43 3.45 13.56
CA LEU A 96 -4.39 1.98 13.38
C LEU A 96 -4.13 1.23 14.69
N GLY A 97 -3.80 1.93 15.78
CA GLY A 97 -3.49 1.35 17.10
C GLY A 97 -1.98 1.28 17.40
N GLY A 98 -1.14 1.86 16.54
CA GLY A 98 0.30 2.00 16.77
C GLY A 98 0.66 3.27 17.53
N SER A 99 1.93 3.67 17.46
CA SER A 99 2.46 4.87 18.14
C SER A 99 3.59 5.51 17.32
N ALA A 100 3.89 6.78 17.58
CA ALA A 100 4.86 7.56 16.81
C ALA A 100 6.29 6.99 16.85
N ASP A 101 6.69 6.36 17.94
CA ASP A 101 8.01 5.73 18.13
C ASP A 101 8.22 4.50 17.23
N ARG A 102 7.14 3.95 16.66
CA ARG A 102 7.15 2.82 15.70
C ARG A 102 7.33 3.25 14.25
N VAL A 103 7.46 4.55 13.98
CA VAL A 103 7.54 5.11 12.63
C VAL A 103 8.97 5.53 12.31
N ARG A 104 9.44 5.18 11.12
CA ARG A 104 10.74 5.63 10.55
C ARG A 104 10.55 6.17 9.15
N PHE A 105 11.17 7.31 8.87
CA PHE A 105 11.19 7.95 7.55
C PHE A 105 12.60 7.89 6.97
N LEU A 106 12.78 7.26 5.81
CA LEU A 106 14.07 7.25 5.11
C LEU A 106 14.30 8.53 4.31
N ARG A 107 13.25 9.28 4.02
CA ARG A 107 13.28 10.58 3.34
C ARG A 107 14.02 10.58 1.99
N VAL A 108 13.90 9.50 1.24
CA VAL A 108 14.32 9.51 -0.16
C VAL A 108 13.44 10.51 -0.91
N PRO A 109 14.00 11.40 -1.75
CA PRO A 109 13.16 12.33 -2.50
C PRO A 109 12.11 11.59 -3.34
N ASP A 110 10.85 12.03 -3.26
CA ASP A 110 9.70 11.47 -3.99
C ASP A 110 9.95 11.50 -5.51
N GLY A 111 9.67 10.39 -6.20
CA GLY A 111 9.99 10.18 -7.61
C GLY A 111 11.42 9.71 -7.89
N MET A 112 12.29 9.63 -6.87
CA MET A 112 13.72 9.36 -7.03
C MET A 112 14.18 8.02 -6.45
N ALA A 113 13.30 7.21 -5.85
CA ALA A 113 13.68 5.97 -5.16
C ALA A 113 14.47 5.00 -6.07
N LYS A 114 14.17 4.97 -7.38
CA LYS A 114 14.91 4.14 -8.36
C LYS A 114 16.41 4.42 -8.43
N HIS A 115 16.84 5.64 -8.08
CA HIS A 115 18.24 6.04 -8.06
C HIS A 115 18.94 5.76 -6.70
N HIS A 116 18.17 5.30 -5.72
CA HIS A 116 18.64 5.11 -4.35
C HIS A 116 18.43 3.68 -3.82
N VAL A 117 18.13 2.69 -4.69
CA VAL A 117 17.78 1.31 -4.29
C VAL A 117 18.81 0.71 -3.31
N GLY A 118 20.12 0.88 -3.55
CA GLY A 118 21.14 0.38 -2.64
C GLY A 118 21.10 1.05 -1.25
N LYS A 119 20.96 2.39 -1.19
CA LYS A 119 20.83 3.12 0.08
C LYS A 119 19.55 2.73 0.84
N ILE A 120 18.45 2.49 0.10
CA ILE A 120 17.19 2.00 0.67
C ILE A 120 17.41 0.62 1.28
N ALA A 121 18.12 -0.28 0.56
CA ALA A 121 18.42 -1.62 1.05
C ALA A 121 19.25 -1.58 2.34
N ASP A 122 20.32 -0.78 2.38
CA ASP A 122 21.19 -0.67 3.55
C ASP A 122 20.41 -0.13 4.76
N ALA A 123 19.65 0.96 4.60
CA ALA A 123 18.87 1.56 5.68
C ALA A 123 17.77 0.62 6.21
N ILE A 124 17.05 -0.10 5.33
CA ILE A 124 16.06 -1.09 5.75
C ILE A 124 16.75 -2.25 6.47
N ALA A 125 17.91 -2.74 5.97
CA ALA A 125 18.63 -3.84 6.61
C ALA A 125 19.04 -3.51 8.05
N GLU A 126 19.54 -2.30 8.31
CA GLU A 126 19.86 -1.82 9.66
C GLU A 126 18.64 -1.93 10.60
N LEU A 127 17.47 -1.49 10.13
CA LEU A 127 16.22 -1.57 10.90
C LEU A 127 15.74 -3.02 11.10
N LEU A 128 15.88 -3.89 10.09
CA LEU A 128 15.56 -5.31 10.21
C LEU A 128 16.46 -6.00 11.25
N PHE A 129 17.76 -5.67 11.30
CA PHE A 129 18.67 -6.19 12.33
C PHE A 129 18.29 -5.71 13.72
N ALA A 130 17.84 -4.46 13.86
CA ALA A 130 17.41 -3.90 15.14
C ALA A 130 16.11 -4.51 15.66
N TRP A 131 15.11 -4.68 14.78
CA TRP A 131 13.74 -5.09 15.17
C TRP A 131 13.49 -6.60 15.08
N GLN A 132 14.27 -7.33 14.27
CA GLN A 132 14.17 -8.78 14.07
C GLN A 132 12.73 -9.27 13.81
N PRO A 133 12.04 -8.72 12.79
CA PRO A 133 10.65 -9.06 12.53
C PRO A 133 10.50 -10.49 12.01
N GLN A 134 9.34 -11.10 12.30
CA GLN A 134 8.93 -12.40 11.76
C GLN A 134 8.27 -12.26 10.38
N SER A 135 7.73 -11.08 10.08
CA SER A 135 7.10 -10.80 8.79
C SER A 135 7.46 -9.41 8.26
N VAL A 136 7.53 -9.26 6.95
CA VAL A 136 7.76 -8.01 6.24
C VAL A 136 6.67 -7.80 5.20
N PHE A 137 6.03 -6.63 5.25
CA PHE A 137 5.05 -6.19 4.27
C PHE A 137 5.68 -5.11 3.38
N VAL A 138 5.57 -5.25 2.08
CA VAL A 138 6.12 -4.28 1.12
C VAL A 138 5.22 -4.24 -0.12
N THR A 139 5.28 -3.15 -0.89
CA THR A 139 4.53 -3.05 -2.14
C THR A 139 4.92 -4.17 -3.12
N HIS A 140 3.95 -4.63 -3.90
CA HIS A 140 4.14 -5.73 -4.84
C HIS A 140 5.13 -5.36 -5.96
N ALA A 141 6.02 -6.31 -6.33
CA ALA A 141 7.09 -6.11 -7.33
C ALA A 141 6.61 -5.68 -8.73
N LYS A 142 5.33 -5.88 -9.06
CA LYS A 142 4.73 -5.52 -10.36
C LYS A 142 3.84 -4.27 -10.29
N GLU A 143 3.99 -3.47 -9.26
CA GLU A 143 3.31 -2.17 -9.16
C GLU A 143 3.70 -1.24 -10.32
N PRO A 144 2.75 -0.43 -10.86
CA PRO A 144 3.07 0.51 -11.93
C PRO A 144 4.01 1.66 -11.56
N PRO A 145 3.92 2.30 -10.36
CA PRO A 145 4.78 3.42 -10.00
C PRO A 145 6.23 2.99 -9.78
N ALA A 146 7.17 3.82 -10.26
CA ALA A 146 8.60 3.52 -10.17
C ALA A 146 9.11 3.42 -8.72
N ASP A 147 8.62 4.28 -7.82
CA ASP A 147 9.03 4.27 -6.41
C ASP A 147 8.52 3.02 -5.68
N HIS A 148 7.35 2.49 -6.05
CA HIS A 148 6.85 1.21 -5.52
C HIS A 148 7.76 0.05 -5.92
N VAL A 149 8.16 -0.01 -7.19
CA VAL A 149 9.11 -1.02 -7.69
C VAL A 149 10.47 -0.87 -7.00
N ALA A 150 10.97 0.37 -6.87
CA ALA A 150 12.25 0.65 -6.23
C ALA A 150 12.23 0.29 -4.73
N THR A 151 11.13 0.57 -4.03
CA THR A 151 10.92 0.16 -2.63
C THR A 151 10.93 -1.36 -2.49
N ASN A 152 10.24 -2.08 -3.37
CA ASN A 152 10.29 -3.55 -3.36
C ASN A 152 11.71 -4.08 -3.61
N LEU A 153 12.43 -3.53 -4.61
CA LEU A 153 13.81 -3.91 -4.88
C LEU A 153 14.74 -3.62 -3.70
N GLY A 154 14.60 -2.46 -3.07
CA GLY A 154 15.35 -2.08 -1.86
C GLY A 154 15.06 -3.03 -0.69
N ALA A 155 13.79 -3.32 -0.43
CA ALA A 155 13.39 -4.26 0.62
C ALA A 155 13.94 -5.68 0.36
N ARG A 156 13.90 -6.16 -0.89
CA ARG A 156 14.49 -7.46 -1.24
C ARG A 156 16.00 -7.47 -1.04
N GLY A 157 16.71 -6.40 -1.41
CA GLY A 157 18.13 -6.23 -1.12
C GLY A 157 18.41 -6.25 0.39
N ALA A 158 17.62 -5.53 1.19
CA ALA A 158 17.71 -5.53 2.63
C ALA A 158 17.50 -6.93 3.24
N LEU A 159 16.53 -7.68 2.74
CA LEU A 159 16.24 -9.03 3.19
C LEU A 159 17.37 -10.01 2.87
N GLN A 160 18.04 -9.84 1.72
CA GLN A 160 19.26 -10.62 1.40
C GLN A 160 20.40 -10.30 2.36
N LEU A 161 20.61 -9.02 2.72
CA LEU A 161 21.60 -8.60 3.71
C LEU A 161 21.24 -9.11 5.11
N TYR A 162 19.95 -9.07 5.47
CA TYR A 162 19.45 -9.54 6.77
C TYR A 162 19.68 -11.05 6.97
N GLY A 163 19.51 -11.88 5.92
CA GLY A 163 19.90 -13.29 5.91
C GLY A 163 19.23 -14.15 6.99
N ARG A 164 18.06 -13.77 7.51
CA ARG A 164 17.31 -14.57 8.48
C ARG A 164 15.96 -14.97 7.90
N ARG A 165 15.39 -16.05 8.43
CA ARG A 165 14.06 -16.50 8.03
C ARG A 165 13.02 -15.45 8.33
N VAL A 166 12.19 -15.08 7.32
CA VAL A 166 11.13 -14.10 7.42
C VAL A 166 10.05 -14.41 6.39
N THR A 167 8.79 -14.22 6.77
CA THR A 167 7.66 -14.29 5.84
C THR A 167 7.46 -12.91 5.18
N VAL A 168 7.46 -12.87 3.85
CA VAL A 168 7.24 -11.64 3.09
C VAL A 168 5.82 -11.64 2.52
N PHE A 169 5.15 -10.51 2.68
CA PHE A 169 3.83 -10.23 2.12
C PHE A 169 3.95 -9.01 1.20
N GLU A 170 3.86 -9.24 -0.11
CA GLU A 170 3.83 -8.14 -1.08
C GLU A 170 2.37 -7.70 -1.29
N TYR A 171 2.06 -6.44 -0.94
CA TYR A 171 0.71 -5.87 -1.06
C TYR A 171 0.54 -5.01 -2.30
N PRO A 172 -0.61 -5.09 -3.01
CA PRO A 172 -0.93 -4.25 -4.15
C PRO A 172 -1.63 -2.95 -3.72
N VAL A 173 -1.25 -1.83 -4.36
CA VAL A 173 -1.96 -0.55 -4.29
C VAL A 173 -2.40 -0.16 -5.70
N TRP A 174 -1.48 0.27 -6.55
CA TRP A 174 -1.77 0.68 -7.93
C TRP A 174 -2.01 -0.47 -8.90
N TYR A 175 -1.74 -1.71 -8.51
CA TYR A 175 -2.14 -2.90 -9.27
C TYR A 175 -3.64 -2.89 -9.59
N TRP A 176 -4.46 -2.38 -8.67
CA TRP A 176 -5.91 -2.31 -8.81
C TRP A 176 -6.39 -1.23 -9.79
N TYR A 177 -5.49 -0.34 -10.28
CA TYR A 177 -5.84 0.71 -11.23
C TYR A 177 -6.07 0.15 -12.65
N GLN A 178 -7.05 -0.73 -12.78
CA GLN A 178 -7.40 -1.46 -13.99
C GLN A 178 -8.86 -1.89 -14.01
N TRP A 179 -9.38 -2.19 -15.18
CA TRP A 179 -10.67 -2.86 -15.31
C TRP A 179 -10.57 -4.31 -14.77
N PRO A 180 -11.57 -4.84 -14.04
CA PRO A 180 -12.89 -4.27 -13.79
C PRO A 180 -12.99 -3.36 -12.57
N TRP A 181 -11.98 -3.25 -11.72
CA TRP A 181 -12.04 -2.44 -10.49
C TRP A 181 -12.13 -0.95 -10.78
N VAL A 182 -11.47 -0.45 -11.83
CA VAL A 182 -11.50 0.95 -12.25
C VAL A 182 -12.12 1.05 -13.64
N ARG A 183 -13.00 2.05 -13.83
CA ARG A 183 -13.65 2.33 -15.12
C ARG A 183 -12.63 2.77 -16.17
N LEU A 184 -12.82 2.30 -17.41
CA LEU A 184 -11.98 2.73 -18.55
C LEU A 184 -12.45 4.03 -19.18
N HIS A 185 -13.67 4.44 -18.90
CA HIS A 185 -14.23 5.70 -19.42
C HIS A 185 -14.96 6.41 -18.27
N ASP A 186 -14.58 7.64 -18.04
CA ASP A 186 -15.25 8.56 -17.16
C ASP A 186 -15.96 9.65 -17.97
N ARG A 187 -17.13 10.11 -17.54
CA ARG A 187 -17.92 11.12 -18.29
C ARG A 187 -17.24 12.48 -18.29
N VAL A 188 -16.43 12.78 -17.29
CA VAL A 188 -15.74 14.08 -17.11
C VAL A 188 -14.30 13.99 -17.61
N LEU A 189 -13.57 12.93 -17.22
CA LEU A 189 -12.14 12.77 -17.52
C LEU A 189 -11.87 12.07 -18.86
N GLY A 190 -12.91 11.51 -19.50
CA GLY A 190 -12.78 10.81 -20.76
C GLY A 190 -12.19 9.41 -20.65
N PHE A 191 -11.45 8.99 -21.69
CA PHE A 191 -10.91 7.63 -21.78
C PHE A 191 -9.61 7.44 -21.00
N ASN A 192 -9.60 6.49 -20.07
CA ASN A 192 -8.49 6.21 -19.17
C ASN A 192 -7.46 5.23 -19.80
N ARG A 193 -6.51 5.78 -20.55
CA ARG A 193 -5.46 5.01 -21.24
C ARG A 193 -4.55 4.24 -20.26
N THR A 194 -4.31 4.77 -19.07
CA THR A 194 -3.46 4.14 -18.05
C THR A 194 -4.15 2.89 -17.50
N ALA A 195 -5.43 3.00 -17.13
CA ALA A 195 -6.20 1.85 -16.68
C ALA A 195 -6.32 0.78 -17.79
N LEU A 196 -6.50 1.18 -19.07
CA LEU A 196 -6.52 0.23 -20.19
C LEU A 196 -5.18 -0.51 -20.33
N ARG A 197 -4.05 0.21 -20.31
CA ARG A 197 -2.73 -0.42 -20.41
C ARG A 197 -2.52 -1.44 -19.28
N GLN A 198 -2.90 -1.10 -18.07
CA GLN A 198 -2.82 -2.00 -16.93
C GLN A 198 -3.76 -3.20 -17.09
N THR A 199 -4.98 -2.99 -17.58
CA THR A 199 -5.95 -4.05 -17.88
C THR A 199 -5.38 -5.09 -18.85
N VAL A 200 -4.77 -4.65 -19.94
CA VAL A 200 -4.09 -5.54 -20.91
C VAL A 200 -2.92 -6.28 -20.25
N ARG A 201 -2.07 -5.55 -19.50
CA ARG A 201 -0.90 -6.12 -18.82
C ARG A 201 -1.28 -7.24 -17.83
N THR A 202 -2.41 -7.11 -17.16
CA THR A 202 -2.87 -8.06 -16.14
C THR A 202 -3.88 -9.08 -16.63
N LEU A 203 -4.21 -9.05 -17.94
CA LEU A 203 -5.28 -9.85 -18.54
C LEU A 203 -6.63 -9.61 -17.81
N ALA A 204 -7.02 -8.35 -17.69
CA ALA A 204 -8.24 -7.94 -16.99
C ALA A 204 -8.35 -8.48 -15.56
N GLY A 205 -7.23 -8.50 -14.83
CA GLY A 205 -7.16 -8.97 -13.45
C GLY A 205 -6.97 -10.49 -13.27
N LEU A 206 -7.10 -11.30 -14.33
CA LEU A 206 -6.94 -12.76 -14.23
C LEU A 206 -5.55 -13.19 -13.71
N ARG A 207 -4.51 -12.40 -13.97
CA ARG A 207 -3.18 -12.67 -13.40
C ARG A 207 -3.17 -12.57 -11.87
N GLY A 208 -4.01 -11.73 -11.29
CA GLY A 208 -4.16 -11.59 -9.83
C GLY A 208 -4.62 -12.88 -9.17
N VAL A 209 -5.51 -13.63 -9.80
CA VAL A 209 -6.04 -14.90 -9.27
C VAL A 209 -4.93 -15.93 -9.01
N LYS A 210 -3.86 -15.93 -9.83
CA LYS A 210 -2.70 -16.81 -9.63
C LYS A 210 -1.57 -16.18 -8.81
N MET A 211 -1.55 -14.85 -8.75
CA MET A 211 -0.46 -14.10 -8.15
C MET A 211 -0.66 -13.87 -6.66
N PHE A 212 -1.88 -13.53 -6.26
CA PHE A 212 -2.21 -13.35 -4.85
C PHE A 212 -2.58 -14.69 -4.24
N ASN A 213 -1.68 -15.21 -3.41
CA ASN A 213 -1.77 -16.54 -2.79
C ASN A 213 -2.07 -16.47 -1.28
N SER A 214 -2.27 -15.26 -0.73
CA SER A 214 -2.68 -15.04 0.65
C SER A 214 -3.64 -13.86 0.74
N HIS A 215 -4.58 -13.92 1.69
CA HIS A 215 -5.53 -12.82 1.94
C HIS A 215 -5.83 -12.69 3.43
N ALA A 216 -6.18 -11.47 3.83
CA ALA A 216 -6.64 -11.14 5.17
C ALA A 216 -8.06 -10.58 5.11
N PHE A 217 -9.00 -11.16 5.87
CA PHE A 217 -10.30 -10.55 6.10
C PHE A 217 -10.16 -9.41 7.12
N ILE A 218 -10.60 -8.21 6.73
CA ILE A 218 -10.51 -6.99 7.53
C ILE A 218 -11.85 -6.28 7.68
N GLY A 219 -12.96 -6.93 7.30
CA GLY A 219 -14.29 -6.32 7.36
C GLY A 219 -14.68 -5.83 8.76
N ASP A 220 -14.19 -6.49 9.80
CA ASP A 220 -14.37 -6.14 11.21
C ASP A 220 -13.59 -4.89 11.66
N VAL A 221 -12.57 -4.47 10.91
CA VAL A 221 -11.74 -3.28 11.19
C VAL A 221 -11.73 -2.28 10.03
N ILE A 222 -12.61 -2.42 9.06
CA ILE A 222 -12.62 -1.56 7.87
C ILE A 222 -12.85 -0.08 8.22
N ASP A 223 -13.63 0.20 9.26
CA ASP A 223 -13.86 1.58 9.71
C ASP A 223 -12.62 2.16 10.41
N VAL A 224 -11.81 1.33 11.08
CA VAL A 224 -10.51 1.75 11.62
C VAL A 224 -9.57 2.12 10.46
N LYS A 225 -9.51 1.30 9.41
CA LYS A 225 -8.73 1.60 8.20
C LYS A 225 -9.17 2.91 7.54
N ARG A 226 -10.49 3.12 7.38
CA ARG A 226 -11.03 4.39 6.85
C ARG A 226 -10.67 5.60 7.71
N HIS A 227 -10.77 5.44 9.03
CA HIS A 227 -10.42 6.49 9.98
C HIS A 227 -8.92 6.81 9.94
N ALA A 228 -8.06 5.81 9.81
CA ALA A 228 -6.63 6.01 9.63
C ALA A 228 -6.31 6.71 8.31
N LEU A 229 -6.93 6.28 7.20
CA LEU A 229 -6.72 6.92 5.90
C LEU A 229 -7.14 8.39 5.90
N ALA A 230 -8.18 8.75 6.63
CA ALA A 230 -8.60 10.15 6.80
C ALA A 230 -7.58 11.03 7.55
N ALA A 231 -6.53 10.46 8.16
CA ALA A 231 -5.40 11.24 8.69
C ALA A 231 -4.53 11.84 7.59
N HIS A 232 -4.45 11.20 6.42
CA HIS A 232 -3.72 11.70 5.24
C HIS A 232 -4.49 12.82 4.53
N ARG A 233 -4.79 13.90 5.26
CA ARG A 233 -5.65 15.00 4.79
C ARG A 233 -5.16 15.61 3.48
N SER A 234 -3.85 15.78 3.32
CA SER A 234 -3.27 16.30 2.08
C SER A 234 -3.59 15.44 0.84
N GLN A 235 -3.91 14.16 1.03
CA GLN A 235 -4.25 13.20 -0.02
C GLN A 235 -5.76 12.92 -0.09
N MET A 236 -6.52 13.23 0.98
CA MET A 236 -7.93 12.89 1.10
C MET A 236 -8.87 14.09 0.96
N GLU A 237 -8.38 15.30 1.23
CA GLU A 237 -9.21 16.50 1.32
C GLU A 237 -8.67 17.61 0.41
N ARG A 238 -9.59 18.40 -0.16
CA ARG A 238 -9.24 19.63 -0.85
C ARG A 238 -9.25 20.80 0.12
N PRO A 239 -8.13 21.55 0.22
CA PRO A 239 -8.12 22.78 0.98
C PRO A 239 -9.14 23.79 0.39
N ALA A 240 -9.79 24.56 1.24
CA ALA A 240 -10.76 25.55 0.80
C ALA A 240 -10.15 26.54 -0.23
N GLY A 241 -10.83 26.72 -1.36
CA GLY A 241 -10.37 27.59 -2.46
C GLY A 241 -9.34 26.96 -3.41
N LEU A 242 -9.03 25.67 -3.26
CA LEU A 242 -8.11 24.92 -4.15
C LEU A 242 -8.86 23.77 -4.85
N ASP A 243 -9.85 24.10 -5.69
CA ASP A 243 -10.70 23.10 -6.37
C ASP A 243 -9.92 22.14 -7.26
N ASP A 244 -8.75 22.53 -7.73
CA ASP A 244 -7.84 21.74 -8.58
C ASP A 244 -6.81 20.91 -7.78
N TRP A 245 -6.89 20.92 -6.43
CA TRP A 245 -6.05 20.08 -5.58
C TRP A 245 -6.40 18.60 -5.79
N PRO A 246 -5.46 17.76 -6.29
CA PRO A 246 -5.75 16.36 -6.55
C PRO A 246 -5.88 15.56 -5.23
N ILE A 247 -6.86 14.67 -5.17
CA ILE A 247 -7.04 13.77 -4.02
C ILE A 247 -7.23 12.33 -4.49
N LEU A 248 -7.07 11.37 -3.59
CA LEU A 248 -7.24 9.95 -3.90
C LEU A 248 -8.63 9.61 -4.45
N ALA A 249 -9.66 10.35 -4.03
CA ALA A 249 -11.02 10.18 -4.57
C ALA A 249 -11.17 10.58 -6.05
N ASP A 250 -10.22 11.33 -6.62
CA ASP A 250 -10.21 11.66 -8.07
C ASP A 250 -9.72 10.48 -8.91
N VAL A 251 -8.94 9.59 -8.32
CA VAL A 251 -8.29 8.50 -9.06
C VAL A 251 -9.34 7.50 -9.54
N GLY A 252 -9.55 7.49 -10.85
CA GLY A 252 -10.58 6.66 -11.49
C GLY A 252 -12.00 7.00 -11.02
N GLY A 253 -12.25 8.26 -10.61
CA GLY A 253 -13.56 8.70 -10.07
C GLY A 253 -13.93 7.98 -8.78
N GLY A 254 -12.94 7.71 -7.92
CA GLY A 254 -13.10 7.04 -6.62
C GLY A 254 -13.06 5.50 -6.69
N ASP A 255 -13.05 4.92 -7.88
CA ASP A 255 -13.09 3.46 -8.03
C ASP A 255 -11.88 2.77 -7.37
N LEU A 256 -10.66 3.35 -7.51
CA LEU A 256 -9.45 2.80 -6.90
C LEU A 256 -9.56 2.80 -5.37
N LEU A 257 -9.98 3.92 -4.81
CA LEU A 257 -10.15 4.06 -3.36
C LEU A 257 -11.20 3.06 -2.83
N ASN A 258 -12.33 2.91 -3.51
CA ASN A 258 -13.35 1.93 -3.15
C ASN A 258 -12.80 0.49 -3.16
N ARG A 259 -11.92 0.15 -4.13
CA ARG A 259 -11.29 -1.16 -4.18
C ARG A 259 -10.32 -1.39 -3.00
N LEU A 260 -9.54 -0.38 -2.63
CA LEU A 260 -8.57 -0.44 -1.53
C LEU A 260 -9.25 -0.47 -0.15
N LEU A 261 -10.50 -0.03 -0.07
CA LEU A 261 -11.35 -0.09 1.13
C LEU A 261 -12.32 -1.30 1.12
N SER A 262 -11.97 -2.38 0.42
CA SER A 262 -12.72 -3.63 0.45
C SER A 262 -12.44 -4.45 1.72
N GLU A 263 -13.28 -5.45 2.01
CA GLU A 263 -13.19 -6.28 3.21
C GLU A 263 -12.02 -7.27 3.21
N HIS A 264 -11.27 -7.37 2.12
CA HIS A 264 -10.12 -8.25 2.01
C HIS A 264 -8.90 -7.48 1.49
N GLU A 265 -7.79 -7.66 2.18
CA GLU A 265 -6.46 -7.28 1.71
C GLU A 265 -5.76 -8.50 1.11
N MET A 266 -5.19 -8.35 -0.09
CA MET A 266 -4.60 -9.42 -0.87
C MET A 266 -3.08 -9.32 -0.87
N PHE A 267 -2.39 -10.45 -0.84
CA PHE A 267 -0.94 -10.50 -0.78
C PHE A 267 -0.35 -11.59 -1.69
N THR A 268 0.87 -11.34 -2.19
CA THR A 268 1.75 -12.41 -2.62
C THR A 268 2.65 -12.76 -1.42
N ARG A 269 2.46 -13.96 -0.86
CA ARG A 269 3.20 -14.47 0.29
C ARG A 269 4.31 -15.41 -0.15
N TYR A 270 5.49 -15.27 0.42
CA TYR A 270 6.59 -16.21 0.30
C TYR A 270 7.50 -16.17 1.53
N GLU A 271 8.27 -17.22 1.74
CA GLU A 271 9.28 -17.29 2.80
C GLU A 271 10.68 -17.10 2.20
N LEU A 272 11.48 -16.32 2.89
CA LEU A 272 12.92 -16.28 2.68
C LEU A 272 13.57 -17.11 3.80
N ASN A 273 14.37 -18.07 3.40
CA ASN A 273 15.17 -18.88 4.31
C ASN A 273 16.57 -18.29 4.38
N ALA A 274 17.20 -18.39 5.56
CA ALA A 274 18.59 -18.03 5.76
C ALA A 274 19.54 -18.83 4.86
#